data_252ce08990d56e82a4016a9f3d74258c
#
_entry.id   252ce08990d56e82a4016a9f3d74258c
#
_cell.length_a   1.000
_cell.length_b   1.000
_cell.length_c   1.000
_cell.angle_alpha   90.00
_cell.angle_beta   90.00
_cell.angle_gamma   90.00
#
_symmetry.space_group_name_H-M   'P 1'
#
loop_
_entity.id
_entity.type
_entity.pdbx_description
1 polymer ?
#
loop_
_entity_poly.entity_id
_entity_poly.type
_entity_poly.pdbx_seq_one_letter_code
_entity_poly.pdbx_strand_id
1 'polypeptide(L)'
;MKYKTIVGLEIHVELSTETKAFCSCKNSFGDEPNTNVCPVCLALPGGMPVLNRNVVNYTVMAGTAFNCKINNKSKFDRKNYFYPDLTKGFQITQNDNAICTDGYLEIEGDEGNKKIGLFQIQMEEDTAKSLHTEENETLMDYNRCGVPLIEIVTKPDISSGKEARVFLEKLKSTLRFLDISDCKMEEGSLRCDVNVNIKDMETGEKTAITEVKNLNSFRGVEKAIDFEVERHIKLLENHEEEIRTTRRWDDAKNETILMRVKYTASDYRFAPEGDLPIVHITDEEIKEIVDKMPELPDQMIERFVKDYGITREDAGVLASSRELAKFFEDLAKNFKDYTLLSNWIQTEILRRVEISDEEEFKLPFENKEFIELLNSIKSEKISNNAGKKVLRQMFETGEGAKEIIDKLGLVQMTDTFAIEKIVDEVLDENEQSIIDFKEGKDRALGFLVGQVMKKSRGKANPKIANEMLVKKLKER
;
A
#
# COMPACT_ATOMS: atom_id res chain seq x y z
N MET A 1 -30.14 3.39 6.05
CA MET A 1 -29.74 2.23 6.90
C MET A 1 -30.31 2.45 8.31
N LYS A 2 -30.82 1.37 8.96
CA LYS A 2 -31.33 1.45 10.33
C LYS A 2 -30.20 1.72 11.35
N TYR A 3 -29.06 1.07 11.16
CA TYR A 3 -27.90 1.19 12.05
C TYR A 3 -26.76 1.94 11.40
N LYS A 4 -26.11 2.83 12.16
CA LYS A 4 -24.88 3.54 11.76
C LYS A 4 -23.69 2.97 12.51
N THR A 5 -22.73 2.43 11.79
CA THR A 5 -21.43 2.00 12.32
C THR A 5 -20.56 3.21 12.62
N ILE A 6 -19.84 3.17 13.74
CA ILE A 6 -18.94 4.24 14.20
C ILE A 6 -17.63 3.57 14.61
N VAL A 7 -16.57 3.85 13.86
CA VAL A 7 -15.24 3.26 14.09
C VAL A 7 -14.19 4.33 14.21
N GLY A 8 -13.34 4.19 15.22
CA GLY A 8 -12.08 4.92 15.38
C GLY A 8 -10.91 3.94 15.42
N LEU A 9 -9.76 4.36 14.92
CA LEU A 9 -8.53 3.59 14.90
C LEU A 9 -7.46 4.27 15.75
N GLU A 10 -6.69 3.47 16.49
CA GLU A 10 -5.44 3.85 17.16
C GLU A 10 -4.32 3.06 16.48
N ILE A 11 -3.41 3.76 15.81
CA ILE A 11 -2.41 3.14 14.96
C ILE A 11 -1.04 3.53 15.45
N HIS A 12 -0.22 2.54 15.82
CA HIS A 12 1.17 2.71 16.22
C HIS A 12 2.08 2.35 15.05
N VAL A 13 3.04 3.22 14.76
CA VAL A 13 4.01 3.04 13.67
C VAL A 13 5.41 3.23 14.22
N GLU A 14 6.26 2.21 14.12
CA GLU A 14 7.68 2.32 14.42
C GLU A 14 8.37 3.12 13.30
N LEU A 15 9.22 4.07 13.70
CA LEU A 15 9.95 4.94 12.77
C LEU A 15 11.33 4.37 12.45
N SER A 16 11.73 4.41 11.18
CA SER A 16 13.00 3.90 10.66
C SER A 16 14.18 4.85 10.90
N THR A 17 14.35 5.32 12.14
CA THR A 17 15.54 6.11 12.50
C THR A 17 16.73 5.21 12.81
N GLU A 18 17.97 5.72 12.66
CA GLU A 18 19.18 4.95 12.97
C GLU A 18 19.30 4.59 14.46
N THR A 19 18.78 5.47 15.32
CA THR A 19 18.86 5.30 16.77
C THR A 19 17.50 5.42 17.42
N LYS A 20 17.37 4.91 18.63
CA LYS A 20 16.17 4.97 19.46
C LYS A 20 15.70 6.40 19.74
N ALA A 21 14.47 6.54 20.27
CA ALA A 21 13.83 7.84 20.50
C ALA A 21 14.59 8.74 21.47
N PHE A 22 15.17 8.16 22.52
CA PHE A 22 15.76 8.91 23.63
C PHE A 22 17.17 8.46 24.02
N CYS A 23 17.85 7.65 23.18
CA CYS A 23 19.24 7.26 23.37
C CYS A 23 19.91 6.92 22.04
N SER A 24 21.22 6.69 22.06
CA SER A 24 22.04 6.39 20.88
C SER A 24 22.09 4.90 20.52
N CYS A 25 21.32 4.03 21.18
CA CYS A 25 21.26 2.63 20.79
C CYS A 25 20.71 2.48 19.37
N LYS A 26 21.23 1.50 18.64
CA LYS A 26 20.76 1.16 17.31
C LYS A 26 19.27 0.81 17.34
N ASN A 27 18.53 1.32 16.37
CA ASN A 27 17.16 0.95 16.09
C ASN A 27 17.16 -0.06 14.95
N SER A 28 17.01 -1.36 15.26
CA SER A 28 17.01 -2.43 14.27
C SER A 28 16.16 -3.61 14.74
N PHE A 29 15.56 -4.30 13.80
CA PHE A 29 14.77 -5.51 14.02
C PHE A 29 15.65 -6.76 13.82
N GLY A 30 15.42 -7.83 14.62
CA GLY A 30 16.01 -9.15 14.41
C GLY A 30 17.43 -9.32 14.95
N ASP A 31 18.05 -8.34 15.60
CA ASP A 31 19.33 -8.52 16.28
C ASP A 31 19.18 -9.45 17.50
N GLU A 32 20.32 -10.03 17.95
CA GLU A 32 20.36 -10.87 19.16
C GLU A 32 19.71 -10.17 20.36
N PRO A 33 18.86 -10.86 21.13
CA PRO A 33 18.14 -10.26 22.24
C PRO A 33 19.04 -9.53 23.24
N ASN A 34 18.60 -8.35 23.67
CA ASN A 34 19.27 -7.52 24.69
C ASN A 34 20.69 -7.04 24.31
N THR A 35 20.99 -6.93 23.01
CA THR A 35 22.29 -6.40 22.53
C THR A 35 22.24 -4.91 22.22
N ASN A 36 21.07 -4.36 21.87
CA ASN A 36 20.86 -2.93 21.57
C ASN A 36 20.27 -2.19 22.78
N VAL A 37 20.99 -2.24 23.90
CA VAL A 37 20.53 -1.67 25.16
C VAL A 37 21.61 -0.79 25.81
N CYS A 38 21.19 0.20 26.58
CA CYS A 38 22.10 1.09 27.36
C CYS A 38 21.45 1.49 28.68
N PRO A 39 22.18 2.18 29.59
CA PRO A 39 21.61 2.65 30.85
C PRO A 39 20.33 3.50 30.70
N VAL A 40 20.17 4.25 29.61
CA VAL A 40 18.97 5.08 29.37
C VAL A 40 17.75 4.22 29.07
N CYS A 41 17.77 3.39 28.02
CA CYS A 41 16.61 2.56 27.66
C CYS A 41 16.33 1.44 28.68
N LEU A 42 17.31 1.05 29.50
CA LEU A 42 17.11 0.13 30.64
C LEU A 42 16.69 0.86 31.95
N ALA A 43 16.55 2.17 31.89
CA ALA A 43 16.19 3.00 33.05
C ALA A 43 17.11 2.80 34.29
N LEU A 44 18.41 2.61 34.07
CA LEU A 44 19.36 2.51 35.17
C LEU A 44 19.51 3.86 35.86
N PRO A 45 19.81 3.89 37.17
CA PRO A 45 19.98 5.12 37.90
C PRO A 45 21.01 6.07 37.27
N GLY A 46 20.60 7.32 37.03
CA GLY A 46 21.43 8.35 36.38
C GLY A 46 21.36 8.35 34.83
N GLY A 47 20.64 7.41 34.21
CA GLY A 47 20.38 7.44 32.77
C GLY A 47 19.37 8.54 32.43
N MET A 48 19.77 9.55 31.63
CA MET A 48 18.89 10.65 31.21
C MET A 48 18.51 10.52 29.75
N PRO A 49 17.22 10.69 29.37
CA PRO A 49 16.79 10.66 27.99
C PRO A 49 17.32 11.84 27.20
N VAL A 50 17.70 11.60 25.94
CA VAL A 50 18.10 12.65 24.98
C VAL A 50 17.30 12.47 23.71
N LEU A 51 16.51 13.49 23.33
CA LEU A 51 15.59 13.45 22.20
C LEU A 51 16.34 13.28 20.87
N ASN A 52 15.94 12.26 20.11
CA ASN A 52 16.35 12.07 18.72
C ASN A 52 15.57 13.03 17.82
N ARG A 53 16.27 14.03 17.26
CA ARG A 53 15.63 15.04 16.39
C ARG A 53 14.99 14.47 15.13
N ASN A 54 15.53 13.37 14.57
CA ASN A 54 14.95 12.76 13.39
C ASN A 54 13.55 12.17 13.65
N VAL A 55 13.27 11.73 14.87
CA VAL A 55 11.91 11.28 15.23
C VAL A 55 10.91 12.44 15.13
N VAL A 56 11.32 13.65 15.60
CA VAL A 56 10.51 14.87 15.45
C VAL A 56 10.31 15.20 13.98
N ASN A 57 11.38 15.15 13.18
CA ASN A 57 11.30 15.44 11.74
C ASN A 57 10.35 14.47 11.02
N TYR A 58 10.44 13.18 11.30
CA TYR A 58 9.57 12.14 10.73
C TYR A 58 8.12 12.32 11.17
N THR A 59 7.88 12.72 12.42
CA THR A 59 6.52 13.05 12.90
C THR A 59 5.94 14.25 12.15
N VAL A 60 6.75 15.30 11.91
CA VAL A 60 6.35 16.47 11.12
C VAL A 60 6.04 16.08 9.66
N MET A 61 6.88 15.20 9.05
CA MET A 61 6.63 14.70 7.70
C MET A 61 5.31 13.94 7.62
N ALA A 62 5.05 13.03 8.57
CA ALA A 62 3.79 12.29 8.66
C ALA A 62 2.61 13.25 8.85
N GLY A 63 2.71 14.19 9.77
CA GLY A 63 1.67 15.19 10.02
C GLY A 63 1.36 16.04 8.80
N THR A 64 2.38 16.48 8.09
CA THR A 64 2.22 17.27 6.85
C THR A 64 1.52 16.43 5.77
N ALA A 65 1.93 15.18 5.57
CA ALA A 65 1.32 14.28 4.58
C ALA A 65 -0.15 13.99 4.90
N PHE A 66 -0.52 13.99 6.17
CA PHE A 66 -1.89 13.78 6.63
C PHE A 66 -2.64 15.08 6.93
N ASN A 67 -2.18 16.20 6.36
CA ASN A 67 -2.86 17.49 6.47
C ASN A 67 -3.09 17.98 7.92
N CYS A 68 -2.22 17.59 8.83
CA CYS A 68 -2.30 18.03 10.22
C CYS A 68 -1.78 19.46 10.39
N LYS A 69 -2.31 20.13 11.41
CA LYS A 69 -1.66 21.31 11.96
C LYS A 69 -0.42 20.88 12.75
N ILE A 70 0.74 21.44 12.41
CA ILE A 70 1.99 21.24 13.15
C ILE A 70 2.06 22.27 14.27
N ASN A 71 2.29 21.81 15.50
CA ASN A 71 2.39 22.67 16.68
C ASN A 71 3.84 23.11 16.88
N ASN A 72 4.11 24.41 16.89
CA ASN A 72 5.44 24.98 17.08
C ASN A 72 6.03 24.71 18.48
N LYS A 73 5.19 24.32 19.45
CA LYS A 73 5.60 23.92 20.80
C LYS A 73 4.92 22.62 21.17
N SER A 74 5.72 21.66 21.58
CA SER A 74 5.25 20.36 22.04
C SER A 74 6.01 19.94 23.29
N LYS A 75 5.40 19.15 24.15
CA LYS A 75 6.02 18.61 25.36
C LYS A 75 5.81 17.13 25.46
N PHE A 76 6.63 16.48 26.28
CA PHE A 76 6.46 15.09 26.64
C PHE A 76 5.80 14.93 27.99
N ASP A 77 5.05 13.85 28.14
CA ASP A 77 4.37 13.43 29.35
C ASP A 77 4.75 11.98 29.67
N ARG A 78 4.67 11.61 30.95
CA ARG A 78 4.82 10.25 31.44
C ARG A 78 3.46 9.60 31.56
N LYS A 79 3.23 8.52 30.78
CA LYS A 79 2.07 7.63 30.90
C LYS A 79 2.42 6.52 31.88
N ASN A 80 1.97 6.65 33.13
CA ASN A 80 2.40 5.77 34.22
C ASN A 80 1.55 4.50 34.27
N TYR A 81 2.21 3.37 34.09
CA TYR A 81 1.64 2.04 34.34
C TYR A 81 2.76 1.03 34.58
N PHE A 82 2.50 -0.03 35.35
CA PHE A 82 3.50 -1.02 35.71
C PHE A 82 3.29 -2.29 34.89
N TYR A 83 4.27 -2.59 34.06
CA TYR A 83 4.32 -3.83 33.30
C TYR A 83 5.77 -4.28 33.13
N PRO A 84 6.07 -5.58 33.03
CA PRO A 84 7.45 -6.08 32.91
C PRO A 84 8.22 -5.55 31.71
N ASP A 85 7.53 -5.16 30.64
CA ASP A 85 8.12 -4.60 29.41
C ASP A 85 8.43 -3.09 29.51
N LEU A 86 8.05 -2.43 30.60
CA LEU A 86 8.26 -1.02 30.88
C LEU A 86 9.40 -0.83 31.87
N THR A 87 10.61 -0.61 31.38
CA THR A 87 11.81 -0.47 32.23
C THR A 87 11.73 0.69 33.20
N LYS A 88 11.14 1.81 32.79
CA LYS A 88 10.98 3.04 33.61
C LYS A 88 9.77 3.03 34.52
N GLY A 89 8.84 2.08 34.35
CA GLY A 89 7.52 2.10 34.99
C GLY A 89 6.56 3.14 34.38
N PHE A 90 6.97 3.81 33.30
CA PHE A 90 6.16 4.72 32.50
C PHE A 90 6.63 4.70 31.05
N GLN A 91 5.76 5.11 30.13
CA GLN A 91 6.07 5.35 28.74
C GLN A 91 6.14 6.87 28.51
N ILE A 92 7.16 7.33 27.80
CA ILE A 92 7.23 8.72 27.36
C ILE A 92 6.33 8.87 26.16
N THR A 93 5.40 9.82 26.21
CA THR A 93 4.38 10.09 25.20
C THR A 93 4.06 11.58 25.12
N GLN A 94 3.03 11.97 24.36
CA GLN A 94 2.54 13.35 24.28
C GLN A 94 1.01 13.34 24.48
N ASN A 95 0.55 13.64 25.68
CA ASN A 95 -0.88 13.62 25.99
C ASN A 95 -1.59 14.92 25.57
N ASP A 96 -1.14 16.08 26.04
CA ASP A 96 -1.86 17.34 25.85
C ASP A 96 -1.36 18.20 24.68
N ASN A 97 -0.09 18.03 24.29
CA ASN A 97 0.57 18.87 23.30
C ASN A 97 1.33 18.01 22.29
N ALA A 98 0.61 17.22 21.54
CA ALA A 98 1.16 16.44 20.44
C ALA A 98 1.79 17.35 19.37
N ILE A 99 2.78 16.84 18.64
CA ILE A 99 3.41 17.56 17.53
C ILE A 99 2.38 17.90 16.44
N CYS A 100 1.46 16.98 16.13
CA CYS A 100 0.49 17.16 15.05
C CYS A 100 -0.95 16.99 15.56
N THR A 101 -1.84 17.88 15.13
CA THR A 101 -3.28 17.85 15.50
C THR A 101 -4.17 18.16 14.31
N ASP A 102 -5.43 17.75 14.39
CA ASP A 102 -6.51 18.13 13.45
C ASP A 102 -6.21 17.87 11.96
N GLY A 103 -5.69 16.66 11.66
CA GLY A 103 -5.43 16.25 10.30
C GLY A 103 -6.60 15.51 9.64
N TYR A 104 -6.35 15.04 8.43
CA TYR A 104 -7.26 14.12 7.72
C TYR A 104 -6.53 13.36 6.62
N LEU A 105 -7.10 12.21 6.26
CA LEU A 105 -6.73 11.44 5.07
C LEU A 105 -7.99 11.23 4.23
N GLU A 106 -7.91 11.50 2.93
CA GLU A 106 -9.01 11.22 2.00
C GLU A 106 -8.92 9.79 1.50
N ILE A 107 -10.03 9.08 1.52
CA ILE A 107 -10.15 7.71 1.02
C ILE A 107 -11.29 7.60 0.02
N GLU A 108 -11.26 6.57 -0.80
CA GLU A 108 -12.43 6.14 -1.55
C GLU A 108 -13.34 5.32 -0.62
N GLY A 109 -14.34 5.97 -0.07
CA GLY A 109 -15.34 5.36 0.81
C GLY A 109 -16.45 4.66 0.03
N ASP A 110 -17.41 4.09 0.76
CA ASP A 110 -18.54 3.34 0.16
C ASP A 110 -19.47 4.22 -0.69
N GLU A 111 -19.55 5.52 -0.42
CA GLU A 111 -20.39 6.50 -1.13
C GLU A 111 -19.57 7.54 -1.94
N GLY A 112 -18.31 7.26 -2.24
CA GLY A 112 -17.38 8.16 -2.92
C GLY A 112 -16.29 8.71 -2.01
N ASN A 113 -15.59 9.76 -2.43
CA ASN A 113 -14.47 10.32 -1.67
C ASN A 113 -14.91 10.79 -0.29
N LYS A 114 -14.20 10.33 0.74
CA LYS A 114 -14.48 10.60 2.14
C LYS A 114 -13.23 11.03 2.89
N LYS A 115 -13.36 12.07 3.71
CA LYS A 115 -12.31 12.48 4.64
C LYS A 115 -12.47 11.77 5.97
N ILE A 116 -11.42 11.07 6.37
CA ILE A 116 -11.29 10.51 7.72
C ILE A 116 -10.42 11.45 8.53
N GLY A 117 -11.01 12.08 9.53
CA GLY A 117 -10.30 13.03 10.39
C GLY A 117 -9.29 12.32 11.30
N LEU A 118 -8.19 13.00 11.56
CA LEU A 118 -7.23 12.62 12.59
C LEU A 118 -7.40 13.55 13.79
N PHE A 119 -7.41 12.99 14.97
CA PHE A 119 -7.42 13.78 16.20
C PHE A 119 -6.03 14.35 16.46
N GLN A 120 -5.01 13.46 16.45
CA GLN A 120 -3.61 13.83 16.62
C GLN A 120 -2.66 12.75 16.10
N ILE A 121 -1.40 13.14 15.90
CA ILE A 121 -0.25 12.25 15.77
C ILE A 121 0.71 12.64 16.85
N GLN A 122 0.98 11.72 17.77
CA GLN A 122 1.85 11.93 18.91
C GLN A 122 3.10 11.07 18.82
N MET A 123 4.21 11.59 19.34
CA MET A 123 5.45 10.85 19.45
C MET A 123 5.45 10.03 20.73
N GLU A 124 5.90 8.79 20.64
CA GLU A 124 6.04 7.84 21.75
C GLU A 124 7.33 7.03 21.64
N GLU A 125 7.58 6.19 22.61
CA GLU A 125 8.57 5.12 22.59
C GLU A 125 7.90 3.77 22.76
N ASP A 126 8.46 2.71 22.14
CA ASP A 126 7.96 1.36 22.32
C ASP A 126 8.49 0.72 23.62
N THR A 127 7.78 -0.30 24.07
CA THR A 127 8.13 -1.15 25.21
C THR A 127 8.97 -2.34 24.79
N ALA A 128 9.50 -3.10 25.75
CA ALA A 128 10.21 -4.34 25.48
C ALA A 128 9.30 -5.41 24.85
N LYS A 129 9.89 -6.39 24.19
CA LYS A 129 9.19 -7.55 23.64
C LYS A 129 9.11 -8.65 24.69
N SER A 130 7.90 -9.12 24.99
CA SER A 130 7.68 -10.27 25.88
C SER A 130 7.52 -11.54 25.04
N LEU A 131 8.28 -12.57 25.37
CA LEU A 131 8.21 -13.89 24.77
C LEU A 131 7.76 -14.91 25.82
N HIS A 132 6.59 -15.51 25.59
CA HIS A 132 6.05 -16.55 26.48
C HIS A 132 6.52 -17.92 25.99
N THR A 133 7.17 -18.67 26.87
CA THR A 133 7.64 -20.04 26.57
C THR A 133 6.59 -21.07 26.92
N GLU A 134 6.73 -22.28 26.38
CA GLU A 134 5.86 -23.42 26.71
C GLU A 134 5.99 -23.85 28.19
N GLU A 135 7.08 -23.47 28.85
CA GLU A 135 7.37 -23.76 30.27
C GLU A 135 6.74 -22.73 31.24
N ASN A 136 5.83 -21.87 30.73
CA ASN A 136 5.21 -20.75 31.48
C ASN A 136 6.21 -19.69 31.98
N GLU A 137 7.36 -19.54 31.34
CA GLU A 137 8.29 -18.44 31.57
C GLU A 137 8.00 -17.30 30.60
N THR A 138 8.33 -16.08 31.03
CA THR A 138 8.28 -14.90 30.16
C THR A 138 9.70 -14.34 30.02
N LEU A 139 10.27 -14.45 28.84
CA LEU A 139 11.54 -13.85 28.50
C LEU A 139 11.32 -12.43 27.99
N MET A 140 12.21 -11.51 28.38
CA MET A 140 12.13 -10.10 28.00
C MET A 140 13.28 -9.76 27.07
N ASP A 141 12.95 -9.22 25.90
CA ASP A 141 13.92 -8.62 24.99
C ASP A 141 13.74 -7.10 24.97
N TYR A 142 14.73 -6.40 25.54
CA TYR A 142 14.73 -4.95 25.66
C TYR A 142 15.30 -4.22 24.43
N ASN A 143 15.63 -4.94 23.35
CA ASN A 143 16.08 -4.30 22.10
C ASN A 143 15.01 -3.35 21.55
N ARG A 144 13.73 -3.70 21.69
CA ARG A 144 12.61 -2.84 21.25
C ARG A 144 12.35 -1.66 22.21
N CYS A 145 12.73 -1.77 23.49
CA CYS A 145 12.49 -0.71 24.47
C CYS A 145 13.13 0.60 24.02
N GLY A 146 12.31 1.65 23.88
CA GLY A 146 12.77 2.97 23.41
C GLY A 146 12.81 3.12 21.88
N VAL A 147 12.37 2.14 21.11
CA VAL A 147 12.18 2.28 19.65
C VAL A 147 11.20 3.42 19.38
N PRO A 148 11.49 4.34 18.44
CA PRO A 148 10.61 5.47 18.17
C PRO A 148 9.28 5.04 17.59
N LEU A 149 8.19 5.53 18.17
CA LEU A 149 6.83 5.35 17.70
C LEU A 149 6.17 6.69 17.40
N ILE A 150 5.26 6.66 16.44
CA ILE A 150 4.16 7.62 16.39
C ILE A 150 2.83 6.88 16.60
N GLU A 151 1.97 7.46 17.41
CA GLU A 151 0.57 7.02 17.53
C GLU A 151 -0.32 7.97 16.74
N ILE A 152 -1.07 7.41 15.80
CA ILE A 152 -2.02 8.11 14.94
C ILE A 152 -3.41 7.77 15.41
N VAL A 153 -4.16 8.75 15.92
CA VAL A 153 -5.51 8.57 16.44
C VAL A 153 -6.51 9.20 15.47
N THR A 154 -7.43 8.38 14.94
CA THR A 154 -8.47 8.88 14.05
C THR A 154 -9.67 9.43 14.81
N LYS A 155 -10.42 10.35 14.19
CA LYS A 155 -11.79 10.65 14.60
C LYS A 155 -12.69 9.46 14.24
N PRO A 156 -13.85 9.28 14.88
CA PRO A 156 -14.73 8.14 14.63
C PRO A 156 -15.58 8.33 13.36
N ASP A 157 -14.90 8.59 12.24
CA ASP A 157 -15.51 8.89 10.95
C ASP A 157 -15.67 7.66 10.04
N ILE A 158 -14.99 6.58 10.36
CA ILE A 158 -15.04 5.32 9.60
C ILE A 158 -16.38 4.63 9.85
N SER A 159 -17.01 4.12 8.80
CA SER A 159 -18.35 3.55 8.84
C SER A 159 -18.46 2.10 8.35
N SER A 160 -17.35 1.48 7.93
CA SER A 160 -17.32 0.06 7.56
C SER A 160 -15.92 -0.54 7.73
N GLY A 161 -15.84 -1.87 7.78
CA GLY A 161 -14.56 -2.58 7.78
C GLY A 161 -13.75 -2.31 6.50
N LYS A 162 -14.44 -2.21 5.35
CA LYS A 162 -13.81 -1.87 4.06
C LYS A 162 -13.17 -0.48 4.10
N GLU A 163 -13.87 0.54 4.62
CA GLU A 163 -13.30 1.88 4.76
C GLU A 163 -12.07 1.90 5.67
N ALA A 164 -12.09 1.13 6.77
CA ALA A 164 -10.94 0.99 7.66
C ALA A 164 -9.74 0.38 6.93
N ARG A 165 -9.95 -0.67 6.13
CA ARG A 165 -8.90 -1.29 5.32
C ARG A 165 -8.31 -0.32 4.30
N VAL A 166 -9.15 0.37 3.52
CA VAL A 166 -8.71 1.35 2.51
C VAL A 166 -7.91 2.49 3.17
N PHE A 167 -8.36 2.96 4.34
CA PHE A 167 -7.65 3.97 5.12
C PHE A 167 -6.24 3.49 5.52
N LEU A 168 -6.13 2.26 6.07
CA LEU A 168 -4.86 1.70 6.52
C LEU A 168 -3.90 1.41 5.34
N GLU A 169 -4.41 0.93 4.21
CA GLU A 169 -3.63 0.72 2.98
C GLU A 169 -3.03 2.06 2.49
N LYS A 170 -3.84 3.12 2.46
CA LYS A 170 -3.38 4.45 2.05
C LYS A 170 -2.40 5.06 3.04
N LEU A 171 -2.65 4.93 4.35
CA LEU A 171 -1.75 5.38 5.41
C LEU A 171 -0.39 4.68 5.27
N LYS A 172 -0.37 3.35 5.16
CA LYS A 172 0.85 2.56 4.95
C LYS A 172 1.61 3.03 3.71
N SER A 173 0.94 3.15 2.56
CA SER A 173 1.56 3.61 1.31
C SER A 173 2.21 4.98 1.49
N THR A 174 1.52 5.93 2.12
CA THR A 174 2.03 7.29 2.36
C THR A 174 3.28 7.28 3.24
N LEU A 175 3.27 6.56 4.37
CA LEU A 175 4.41 6.48 5.29
C LEU A 175 5.65 5.83 4.66
N ARG A 176 5.42 4.83 3.81
CA ARG A 176 6.49 4.18 3.03
C ARG A 176 7.06 5.10 1.96
N PHE A 177 6.21 5.86 1.25
CA PHE A 177 6.68 6.88 0.31
C PHE A 177 7.55 7.95 0.98
N LEU A 178 7.23 8.30 2.22
CA LEU A 178 8.05 9.21 3.03
C LEU A 178 9.37 8.58 3.50
N ASP A 179 9.52 7.27 3.38
CA ASP A 179 10.69 6.50 3.86
C ASP A 179 10.93 6.65 5.37
N ILE A 180 9.84 6.76 6.15
CA ILE A 180 9.89 6.95 7.60
C ILE A 180 9.52 5.69 8.39
N SER A 181 8.94 4.68 7.73
CA SER A 181 8.60 3.38 8.31
C SER A 181 8.41 2.33 7.21
N ASP A 182 8.72 1.07 7.50
CA ASP A 182 8.42 -0.07 6.64
C ASP A 182 6.96 -0.55 6.78
N CYS A 183 6.29 -0.18 7.87
CA CYS A 183 4.87 -0.46 8.13
C CYS A 183 4.49 -1.95 7.99
N LYS A 184 5.28 -2.86 8.54
CA LYS A 184 5.04 -4.31 8.53
C LYS A 184 4.25 -4.73 9.76
N MET A 185 3.01 -5.18 9.58
CA MET A 185 2.18 -5.67 10.71
C MET A 185 2.71 -6.97 11.28
N GLU A 186 3.25 -7.86 10.46
CA GLU A 186 3.82 -9.15 10.83
C GLU A 186 5.07 -9.04 11.70
N GLU A 187 5.84 -7.97 11.54
CA GLU A 187 7.02 -7.66 12.37
C GLU A 187 6.68 -6.74 13.55
N GLY A 188 5.47 -6.16 13.55
CA GLY A 188 4.95 -5.28 14.59
C GLY A 188 5.36 -3.82 14.43
N SER A 189 5.99 -3.43 13.31
CA SER A 189 6.30 -2.02 13.01
C SER A 189 5.08 -1.19 12.62
N LEU A 190 3.94 -1.82 12.34
CA LEU A 190 2.63 -1.21 12.29
C LEU A 190 1.64 -2.05 13.09
N ARG A 191 0.96 -1.42 14.06
CA ARG A 191 -0.07 -2.05 14.90
C ARG A 191 -1.32 -1.19 14.84
N CYS A 192 -2.49 -1.80 14.90
CA CYS A 192 -3.77 -1.10 14.85
C CYS A 192 -4.72 -1.70 15.88
N ASP A 193 -5.25 -0.85 16.74
CA ASP A 193 -6.37 -1.17 17.62
C ASP A 193 -7.64 -0.50 17.09
N VAL A 194 -8.77 -1.19 17.17
CA VAL A 194 -10.05 -0.72 16.64
C VAL A 194 -10.99 -0.41 17.80
N ASN A 195 -11.58 0.76 17.80
CA ASN A 195 -12.69 1.13 18.65
C ASN A 195 -13.98 1.15 17.82
N VAL A 196 -14.92 0.27 18.10
CA VAL A 196 -16.17 0.13 17.33
C VAL A 196 -17.40 0.18 18.22
N ASN A 197 -18.42 0.88 17.74
CA ASN A 197 -19.78 0.83 18.27
C ASN A 197 -20.80 1.15 17.16
N ILE A 198 -22.07 0.95 17.43
CA ILE A 198 -23.15 1.30 16.48
C ILE A 198 -24.19 2.21 17.14
N LYS A 199 -24.90 2.94 16.30
CA LYS A 199 -26.04 3.76 16.69
C LYS A 199 -27.29 3.35 15.90
N ASP A 200 -28.37 3.07 16.59
CA ASP A 200 -29.70 2.96 15.97
C ASP A 200 -30.19 4.35 15.57
N MET A 201 -30.49 4.52 14.29
CA MET A 201 -30.87 5.84 13.74
C MET A 201 -32.35 6.18 13.99
N GLU A 202 -33.16 5.20 14.37
CA GLU A 202 -34.58 5.40 14.69
C GLU A 202 -34.76 5.76 16.17
N THR A 203 -34.09 5.03 17.07
CA THR A 203 -34.19 5.25 18.52
C THR A 203 -33.16 6.22 19.07
N GLY A 204 -32.03 6.40 18.36
CA GLY A 204 -30.87 7.16 18.83
C GLY A 204 -29.97 6.42 19.82
N GLU A 205 -30.31 5.19 20.19
CA GLU A 205 -29.56 4.34 21.11
C GLU A 205 -28.20 3.98 20.54
N LYS A 206 -27.19 3.88 21.42
CA LYS A 206 -25.80 3.51 21.04
C LYS A 206 -25.35 2.36 21.92
N THR A 207 -24.64 1.42 21.31
CA THR A 207 -23.89 0.41 22.06
C THR A 207 -22.67 1.01 22.75
N ALA A 208 -22.17 0.37 23.79
CA ALA A 208 -20.89 0.70 24.39
C ALA A 208 -19.75 0.42 23.39
N ILE A 209 -18.63 1.12 23.54
CA ILE A 209 -17.45 0.93 22.66
C ILE A 209 -16.79 -0.40 22.99
N THR A 210 -16.55 -1.21 21.95
CA THR A 210 -15.66 -2.37 22.00
C THR A 210 -14.31 -2.01 21.39
N GLU A 211 -13.24 -2.22 22.16
CA GLU A 211 -11.87 -2.14 21.70
C GLU A 211 -11.42 -3.52 21.22
N VAL A 212 -11.02 -3.63 19.95
CA VAL A 212 -10.51 -4.89 19.38
C VAL A 212 -9.01 -4.79 19.17
N LYS A 213 -8.30 -5.78 19.73
CA LYS A 213 -6.83 -5.91 19.69
C LYS A 213 -6.37 -7.16 18.95
N ASN A 214 -5.06 -7.33 18.79
CA ASN A 214 -4.45 -8.50 18.15
C ASN A 214 -4.84 -8.63 16.68
N LEU A 215 -4.76 -7.54 15.95
CA LEU A 215 -5.06 -7.46 14.53
C LEU A 215 -3.73 -7.49 13.75
N ASN A 216 -3.48 -8.57 13.02
CA ASN A 216 -2.21 -8.84 12.37
C ASN A 216 -2.23 -8.60 10.85
N SER A 217 -3.35 -8.15 10.30
CA SER A 217 -3.49 -7.79 8.88
C SER A 217 -4.63 -6.80 8.67
N PHE A 218 -4.59 -6.02 7.61
CA PHE A 218 -5.67 -5.08 7.27
C PHE A 218 -6.98 -5.81 6.95
N ARG A 219 -6.88 -7.01 6.38
CA ARG A 219 -8.05 -7.88 6.17
C ARG A 219 -8.62 -8.40 7.50
N GLY A 220 -7.77 -8.65 8.48
CA GLY A 220 -8.18 -8.97 9.85
C GLY A 220 -8.93 -7.80 10.50
N VAL A 221 -8.47 -6.56 10.30
CA VAL A 221 -9.17 -5.34 10.75
C VAL A 221 -10.57 -5.25 10.14
N GLU A 222 -10.69 -5.40 8.80
CA GLU A 222 -11.97 -5.38 8.09
C GLU A 222 -12.94 -6.41 8.68
N LYS A 223 -12.52 -7.66 8.76
CA LYS A 223 -13.36 -8.75 9.29
C LYS A 223 -13.77 -8.58 10.76
N ALA A 224 -12.83 -8.09 11.59
CA ALA A 224 -13.10 -7.87 13.01
C ALA A 224 -14.14 -6.76 13.22
N ILE A 225 -14.09 -5.70 12.42
CA ILE A 225 -15.12 -4.64 12.43
C ILE A 225 -16.47 -5.21 12.01
N ASP A 226 -16.52 -5.94 10.89
CA ASP A 226 -17.77 -6.51 10.38
C ASP A 226 -18.38 -7.47 11.39
N PHE A 227 -17.58 -8.33 12.03
CA PHE A 227 -18.04 -9.22 13.10
C PHE A 227 -18.61 -8.45 14.30
N GLU A 228 -17.91 -7.42 14.77
CA GLU A 228 -18.37 -6.61 15.90
C GLU A 228 -19.64 -5.82 15.56
N VAL A 229 -19.76 -5.31 14.34
CA VAL A 229 -20.99 -4.65 13.89
C VAL A 229 -22.18 -5.60 13.98
N GLU A 230 -22.06 -6.83 13.48
CA GLU A 230 -23.11 -7.84 13.56
C GLU A 230 -23.44 -8.20 15.03
N ARG A 231 -22.41 -8.32 15.88
CA ARG A 231 -22.59 -8.58 17.32
C ARG A 231 -23.33 -7.44 18.00
N HIS A 232 -22.95 -6.21 17.74
CA HIS A 232 -23.59 -5.02 18.33
C HIS A 232 -25.04 -4.83 17.84
N ILE A 233 -25.35 -5.18 16.59
CA ILE A 233 -26.73 -5.19 16.08
C ILE A 233 -27.59 -6.14 16.90
N LYS A 234 -27.10 -7.36 17.16
CA LYS A 234 -27.81 -8.35 17.97
C LYS A 234 -28.06 -7.88 19.41
N LEU A 235 -27.09 -7.16 20.02
CA LEU A 235 -27.26 -6.56 21.34
C LEU A 235 -28.44 -5.58 21.36
N LEU A 236 -28.51 -4.65 20.39
CA LEU A 236 -29.62 -3.69 20.29
C LEU A 236 -30.96 -4.38 20.02
N GLU A 237 -30.99 -5.36 19.12
CA GLU A 237 -32.23 -6.09 18.80
C GLU A 237 -32.77 -6.92 19.96
N ASN A 238 -31.87 -7.44 20.80
CA ASN A 238 -32.24 -8.20 21.99
C ASN A 238 -32.44 -7.31 23.23
N HIS A 239 -32.22 -6.00 23.13
CA HIS A 239 -32.20 -5.07 24.26
C HIS A 239 -31.22 -5.49 25.38
N GLU A 240 -30.06 -6.00 24.98
CA GLU A 240 -28.96 -6.37 25.85
C GLU A 240 -28.02 -5.19 26.08
N GLU A 241 -27.80 -4.84 27.36
CA GLU A 241 -26.83 -3.82 27.71
C GLU A 241 -25.41 -4.44 27.81
N GLU A 242 -24.42 -3.84 27.16
CA GLU A 242 -23.02 -4.18 27.33
C GLU A 242 -22.24 -2.93 27.77
N ILE A 243 -21.33 -3.13 28.72
CA ILE A 243 -20.37 -2.09 29.09
C ILE A 243 -19.13 -2.15 28.20
N ARG A 244 -18.31 -1.10 28.24
CA ARG A 244 -17.07 -1.04 27.44
C ARG A 244 -16.20 -2.29 27.67
N THR A 245 -15.84 -2.98 26.59
CA THR A 245 -15.05 -4.21 26.59
C THR A 245 -13.78 -4.08 25.77
N THR A 246 -12.76 -4.87 26.12
CA THR A 246 -11.61 -5.16 25.25
C THR A 246 -11.73 -6.60 24.80
N ARG A 247 -11.67 -6.82 23.49
CA ARG A 247 -11.72 -8.11 22.84
C ARG A 247 -10.47 -8.32 21.99
N ARG A 248 -10.08 -9.56 21.71
CA ARG A 248 -9.02 -9.89 20.76
C ARG A 248 -9.59 -10.57 19.54
N TRP A 249 -9.04 -10.29 18.38
CA TRP A 249 -9.36 -11.00 17.15
C TRP A 249 -8.72 -12.39 17.14
N ASP A 250 -9.45 -13.40 16.70
CA ASP A 250 -8.99 -14.77 16.48
C ASP A 250 -9.18 -15.10 14.98
N ASP A 251 -8.07 -15.03 14.22
CA ASP A 251 -8.08 -15.25 12.77
C ASP A 251 -8.53 -16.66 12.38
N ALA A 252 -8.22 -17.68 13.21
CA ALA A 252 -8.58 -19.06 12.93
C ALA A 252 -10.09 -19.30 13.02
N LYS A 253 -10.74 -18.61 13.97
CA LYS A 253 -12.17 -18.73 14.20
C LYS A 253 -12.98 -17.66 13.47
N ASN A 254 -12.34 -16.59 12.99
CA ASN A 254 -12.98 -15.39 12.47
C ASN A 254 -14.00 -14.79 13.44
N GLU A 255 -13.62 -14.65 14.71
CA GLU A 255 -14.44 -14.08 15.77
C GLU A 255 -13.61 -13.25 16.75
N THR A 256 -14.26 -12.37 17.49
CA THR A 256 -13.62 -11.69 18.62
C THR A 256 -13.86 -12.44 19.92
N ILE A 257 -12.86 -12.51 20.79
CA ILE A 257 -12.91 -13.17 22.08
C ILE A 257 -12.77 -12.14 23.19
N LEU A 258 -13.66 -12.15 24.17
CA LEU A 258 -13.61 -11.24 25.31
C LEU A 258 -12.31 -11.44 26.11
N MET A 259 -11.57 -10.35 26.33
CA MET A 259 -10.38 -10.33 27.19
C MET A 259 -10.70 -9.76 28.57
N ARG A 260 -11.33 -8.60 28.61
CA ARG A 260 -11.66 -7.89 29.84
C ARG A 260 -12.83 -6.95 29.66
N VAL A 261 -13.49 -6.67 30.77
CA VAL A 261 -14.53 -5.65 30.87
C VAL A 261 -13.94 -4.41 31.52
N LYS A 262 -14.16 -3.24 30.92
CA LYS A 262 -13.64 -1.96 31.44
C LYS A 262 -14.70 -1.26 32.28
N TYR A 263 -14.72 -1.50 33.58
CA TYR A 263 -15.63 -0.82 34.51
C TYR A 263 -15.30 0.66 34.73
N THR A 264 -14.00 1.03 34.56
CA THR A 264 -13.51 2.40 34.69
C THR A 264 -12.49 2.67 33.60
N ALA A 265 -12.33 3.95 33.19
CA ALA A 265 -11.22 4.36 32.35
C ALA A 265 -9.90 4.05 33.09
N SER A 266 -8.90 3.54 32.37
CA SER A 266 -7.55 3.38 32.94
C SER A 266 -7.00 4.76 33.31
N ASP A 267 -6.72 4.98 34.59
CA ASP A 267 -6.02 6.18 35.05
C ASP A 267 -4.51 5.97 34.90
N TYR A 268 -3.94 6.52 33.84
CA TYR A 268 -2.50 6.48 33.59
C TYR A 268 -1.73 7.50 34.40
N ARG A 269 -2.38 8.34 35.21
CA ARG A 269 -1.74 9.34 36.04
C ARG A 269 -0.69 10.12 35.27
N PHE A 270 -1.09 10.69 34.12
CA PHE A 270 -0.20 11.49 33.28
C PHE A 270 0.50 12.60 34.09
N ALA A 271 1.80 12.73 33.89
CA ALA A 271 2.61 13.78 34.50
C ALA A 271 3.61 14.31 33.46
N PRO A 272 4.01 15.57 33.51
CA PRO A 272 5.04 16.11 32.62
C PRO A 272 6.36 15.34 32.73
N GLU A 273 7.01 15.08 31.57
CA GLU A 273 8.35 14.50 31.52
C GLU A 273 9.39 15.61 31.79
N GLY A 274 9.88 15.67 33.00
CA GLY A 274 10.80 16.72 33.45
C GLY A 274 12.23 16.63 32.90
N ASP A 275 12.61 15.44 32.40
CA ASP A 275 13.96 15.20 31.90
C ASP A 275 14.13 15.57 30.41
N LEU A 276 13.04 15.88 29.74
CA LEU A 276 13.04 16.34 28.36
C LEU A 276 12.60 17.81 28.25
N PRO A 277 13.33 18.65 27.49
CA PRO A 277 12.94 20.02 27.26
C PRO A 277 11.69 20.11 26.39
N ILE A 278 11.01 21.24 26.43
CA ILE A 278 9.95 21.58 25.48
C ILE A 278 10.53 21.56 24.06
N VAL A 279 9.86 20.86 23.16
CA VAL A 279 10.23 20.80 21.74
C VAL A 279 9.73 22.07 21.08
N HIS A 280 10.65 22.83 20.52
CA HIS A 280 10.34 23.98 19.67
C HIS A 280 10.64 23.60 18.22
N ILE A 281 9.68 23.86 17.34
CA ILE A 281 9.78 23.65 15.89
C ILE A 281 9.37 24.95 15.23
N THR A 282 10.30 25.65 14.59
CA THR A 282 9.99 26.92 13.93
C THR A 282 9.32 26.71 12.58
N ASP A 283 8.67 27.73 12.04
CA ASP A 283 8.04 27.65 10.71
C ASP A 283 9.10 27.43 9.62
N GLU A 284 10.29 27.97 9.81
CA GLU A 284 11.43 27.75 8.90
C GLU A 284 11.88 26.27 8.93
N GLU A 285 12.00 25.66 10.11
CA GLU A 285 12.34 24.25 10.26
C GLU A 285 11.24 23.35 9.62
N ILE A 286 9.96 23.66 9.85
CA ILE A 286 8.83 22.95 9.20
C ILE A 286 8.98 23.04 7.69
N LYS A 287 9.23 24.24 7.16
CA LYS A 287 9.43 24.44 5.74
C LYS A 287 10.59 23.64 5.18
N GLU A 288 11.76 23.65 5.87
CA GLU A 288 12.92 22.86 5.44
C GLU A 288 12.64 21.36 5.41
N ILE A 289 11.84 20.86 6.35
CA ILE A 289 11.41 19.44 6.37
C ILE A 289 10.49 19.16 5.18
N VAL A 290 9.49 20.02 4.95
CA VAL A 290 8.52 19.87 3.87
C VAL A 290 9.18 19.97 2.50
N ASP A 291 10.12 20.90 2.30
CA ASP A 291 10.85 21.06 1.03
C ASP A 291 11.72 19.84 0.67
N LYS A 292 12.06 19.01 1.66
CA LYS A 292 12.82 17.75 1.47
C LYS A 292 11.93 16.52 1.32
N MET A 293 10.62 16.65 1.54
CA MET A 293 9.71 15.51 1.40
C MET A 293 9.64 15.06 -0.07
N PRO A 294 9.60 13.75 -0.31
CA PRO A 294 9.29 13.25 -1.64
C PRO A 294 7.87 13.63 -2.07
N GLU A 295 7.62 13.64 -3.37
CA GLU A 295 6.27 13.76 -3.89
C GLU A 295 5.38 12.62 -3.37
N LEU A 296 4.21 12.96 -2.84
CA LEU A 296 3.29 11.97 -2.27
C LEU A 296 2.51 11.21 -3.37
N PRO A 297 2.02 9.98 -3.10
CA PRO A 297 1.30 9.17 -4.09
C PRO A 297 0.16 9.92 -4.79
N ASP A 298 -0.68 10.63 -4.05
CA ASP A 298 -1.81 11.36 -4.64
C ASP A 298 -1.35 12.48 -5.58
N GLN A 299 -0.29 13.21 -5.22
CA GLN A 299 0.30 14.26 -6.06
C GLN A 299 0.90 13.65 -7.34
N MET A 300 1.58 12.53 -7.20
CA MET A 300 2.17 11.78 -8.31
C MET A 300 1.10 11.24 -9.26
N ILE A 301 -0.02 10.72 -8.75
CA ILE A 301 -1.16 10.27 -9.56
C ILE A 301 -1.71 11.44 -10.40
N GLU A 302 -1.96 12.60 -9.78
CA GLU A 302 -2.44 13.79 -10.50
C GLU A 302 -1.45 14.24 -11.57
N ARG A 303 -0.17 14.23 -11.25
CA ARG A 303 0.90 14.57 -12.21
C ARG A 303 0.97 13.56 -13.36
N PHE A 304 0.88 12.27 -13.10
CA PHE A 304 0.92 11.23 -14.13
C PHE A 304 -0.28 11.33 -15.09
N VAL A 305 -1.47 11.58 -14.56
CA VAL A 305 -2.66 11.82 -15.39
C VAL A 305 -2.46 13.06 -16.26
N LYS A 306 -1.94 14.14 -15.69
CA LYS A 306 -1.75 15.42 -16.41
C LYS A 306 -0.64 15.34 -17.45
N ASP A 307 0.54 14.81 -17.07
CA ASP A 307 1.77 14.92 -17.87
C ASP A 307 1.88 13.78 -18.89
N TYR A 308 1.36 12.60 -18.57
CA TYR A 308 1.44 11.42 -19.44
C TYR A 308 0.10 11.05 -20.09
N GLY A 309 -1.03 11.63 -19.66
CA GLY A 309 -2.33 11.36 -20.25
C GLY A 309 -2.83 9.93 -20.05
N ILE A 310 -2.32 9.22 -19.03
CA ILE A 310 -2.79 7.88 -18.64
C ILE A 310 -4.02 7.99 -17.73
N THR A 311 -4.76 6.91 -17.57
CA THR A 311 -5.94 6.90 -16.68
C THR A 311 -5.53 7.07 -15.22
N ARG A 312 -6.46 7.55 -14.37
CA ARG A 312 -6.21 7.67 -12.93
C ARG A 312 -5.95 6.30 -12.29
N GLU A 313 -6.61 5.26 -12.78
CA GLU A 313 -6.42 3.88 -12.33
C GLU A 313 -5.01 3.40 -12.66
N ASP A 314 -4.55 3.57 -13.90
CA ASP A 314 -3.18 3.23 -14.31
C ASP A 314 -2.13 4.03 -13.51
N ALA A 315 -2.36 5.33 -13.34
CA ALA A 315 -1.49 6.19 -12.53
C ALA A 315 -1.42 5.70 -11.07
N GLY A 316 -2.54 5.26 -10.50
CA GLY A 316 -2.61 4.69 -9.15
C GLY A 316 -1.76 3.43 -9.00
N VAL A 317 -1.78 2.53 -9.99
CA VAL A 317 -0.92 1.34 -9.98
C VAL A 317 0.55 1.73 -10.07
N LEU A 318 0.91 2.63 -11.00
CA LEU A 318 2.30 3.06 -11.19
C LEU A 318 2.86 3.86 -10.00
N ALA A 319 2.01 4.57 -9.28
CA ALA A 319 2.35 5.31 -8.06
C ALA A 319 2.20 4.46 -6.78
N SER A 320 2.05 3.14 -6.87
CA SER A 320 1.90 2.27 -5.69
C SER A 320 3.20 2.07 -4.91
N SER A 321 4.37 2.24 -5.56
CA SER A 321 5.69 2.31 -4.92
C SER A 321 6.59 3.34 -5.61
N ARG A 322 7.59 3.84 -4.89
CA ARG A 322 8.56 4.82 -5.42
C ARG A 322 9.40 4.21 -6.55
N GLU A 323 9.80 2.97 -6.39
CA GLU A 323 10.60 2.22 -7.34
C GLU A 323 9.86 2.04 -8.66
N LEU A 324 8.57 1.69 -8.60
CA LEU A 324 7.74 1.51 -9.79
C LEU A 324 7.49 2.84 -10.51
N ALA A 325 7.20 3.89 -9.75
CA ALA A 325 7.02 5.23 -10.31
C ALA A 325 8.30 5.70 -11.02
N LYS A 326 9.45 5.56 -10.38
CA LYS A 326 10.76 5.89 -10.97
C LYS A 326 11.04 5.06 -12.21
N PHE A 327 10.78 3.78 -12.19
CA PHE A 327 10.94 2.89 -13.33
C PHE A 327 10.10 3.33 -14.52
N PHE A 328 8.82 3.64 -14.30
CA PHE A 328 7.94 4.19 -15.33
C PHE A 328 8.49 5.51 -15.90
N GLU A 329 8.88 6.45 -15.05
CA GLU A 329 9.39 7.76 -15.47
C GLU A 329 10.71 7.64 -16.24
N ASP A 330 11.61 6.75 -15.84
CA ASP A 330 12.86 6.52 -16.55
C ASP A 330 12.63 5.98 -17.97
N LEU A 331 11.67 5.09 -18.14
CA LEU A 331 11.25 4.60 -19.46
C LEU A 331 10.51 5.68 -20.27
N ALA A 332 9.67 6.47 -19.65
CA ALA A 332 8.90 7.54 -20.27
C ALA A 332 9.77 8.66 -20.86
N LYS A 333 10.98 8.84 -20.37
CA LYS A 333 11.97 9.78 -20.98
C LYS A 333 12.25 9.43 -22.44
N ASN A 334 12.32 8.14 -22.76
CA ASN A 334 12.75 7.62 -24.06
C ASN A 334 11.63 6.95 -24.87
N PHE A 335 10.44 6.75 -24.29
CA PHE A 335 9.29 6.14 -24.96
C PHE A 335 8.03 6.97 -24.73
N LYS A 336 7.43 7.50 -25.81
CA LYS A 336 6.35 8.51 -25.72
C LYS A 336 4.94 7.97 -25.89
N ASP A 337 4.76 6.66 -26.00
CA ASP A 337 3.45 6.01 -25.96
C ASP A 337 3.17 5.52 -24.53
N TYR A 338 2.73 6.44 -23.71
CA TYR A 338 2.61 6.22 -22.27
C TYR A 338 1.51 5.21 -21.93
N THR A 339 0.47 5.14 -22.72
CA THR A 339 -0.60 4.14 -22.54
C THR A 339 -0.08 2.73 -22.82
N LEU A 340 0.67 2.54 -23.91
CA LEU A 340 1.28 1.24 -24.21
C LEU A 340 2.32 0.88 -23.13
N LEU A 341 3.14 1.85 -22.72
CA LEU A 341 4.14 1.65 -21.67
C LEU A 341 3.50 1.22 -20.35
N SER A 342 2.50 1.97 -19.89
CA SER A 342 1.76 1.68 -18.65
C SER A 342 1.14 0.28 -18.69
N ASN A 343 0.42 -0.04 -19.77
CA ASN A 343 -0.20 -1.36 -19.94
C ASN A 343 0.83 -2.50 -19.89
N TRP A 344 1.99 -2.34 -20.53
CA TRP A 344 3.02 -3.37 -20.53
C TRP A 344 3.71 -3.54 -19.18
N ILE A 345 3.94 -2.44 -18.47
CA ILE A 345 4.45 -2.51 -17.10
C ILE A 345 3.47 -3.29 -16.23
N GLN A 346 2.19 -2.90 -16.23
CA GLN A 346 1.19 -3.50 -15.35
C GLN A 346 0.90 -4.96 -15.68
N THR A 347 0.72 -5.30 -16.98
CA THR A 347 0.26 -6.64 -17.36
C THR A 347 1.39 -7.64 -17.56
N GLU A 348 2.60 -7.19 -17.91
CA GLU A 348 3.68 -8.07 -18.30
C GLU A 348 4.89 -8.00 -17.36
N ILE A 349 5.26 -6.82 -16.85
CA ILE A 349 6.38 -6.70 -15.90
C ILE A 349 5.92 -7.12 -14.50
N LEU A 350 4.89 -6.47 -13.94
CA LEU A 350 4.41 -6.75 -12.57
C LEU A 350 3.89 -8.18 -12.37
N ARG A 351 3.57 -8.86 -13.46
CA ARG A 351 3.19 -10.28 -13.41
C ARG A 351 4.40 -11.21 -13.18
N ARG A 352 5.61 -10.75 -13.45
CA ARG A 352 6.85 -11.55 -13.40
C ARG A 352 7.81 -11.13 -12.32
N VAL A 353 7.65 -9.92 -11.82
CA VAL A 353 8.51 -9.34 -10.80
C VAL A 353 7.64 -8.97 -9.62
N GLU A 354 7.95 -9.53 -8.46
CA GLU A 354 7.39 -9.11 -7.19
C GLU A 354 8.13 -7.84 -6.75
N ILE A 355 7.39 -6.78 -6.49
CA ILE A 355 7.96 -5.54 -5.95
C ILE A 355 7.97 -5.70 -4.44
N SER A 356 9.12 -6.08 -3.92
CA SER A 356 9.41 -6.12 -2.50
C SER A 356 9.99 -4.77 -2.08
N ASP A 357 9.63 -4.32 -0.88
CA ASP A 357 10.21 -3.11 -0.30
C ASP A 357 11.59 -3.34 0.31
N GLU A 358 12.03 -4.57 0.32
CA GLU A 358 13.31 -5.00 0.88
C GLU A 358 14.42 -5.07 -0.17
N GLU A 359 14.05 -5.15 -1.46
CA GLU A 359 14.99 -5.27 -2.56
C GLU A 359 14.80 -4.16 -3.59
N GLU A 360 15.91 -3.59 -4.05
CA GLU A 360 15.91 -2.64 -5.17
C GLU A 360 15.31 -3.32 -6.41
N PHE A 361 14.30 -2.69 -7.00
CA PHE A 361 13.64 -3.19 -8.21
C PHE A 361 14.64 -3.26 -9.38
N LYS A 362 14.97 -4.47 -9.82
CA LYS A 362 15.89 -4.72 -10.94
C LYS A 362 15.31 -5.72 -11.92
N LEU A 363 15.36 -5.35 -13.21
CA LEU A 363 15.11 -6.28 -14.30
C LEU A 363 16.42 -7.01 -14.66
N PRO A 364 16.36 -8.26 -15.19
CA PRO A 364 17.53 -8.99 -15.66
C PRO A 364 18.13 -8.44 -16.97
N PHE A 365 17.56 -7.35 -17.53
CA PHE A 365 17.96 -6.67 -18.73
C PHE A 365 17.89 -5.15 -18.56
N GLU A 366 18.57 -4.40 -19.43
CA GLU A 366 18.57 -2.93 -19.35
C GLU A 366 17.26 -2.31 -19.85
N ASN A 367 16.89 -1.16 -19.31
CA ASN A 367 15.68 -0.41 -19.70
C ASN A 367 15.62 -0.13 -21.22
N LYS A 368 16.76 0.08 -21.87
CA LYS A 368 16.83 0.29 -23.32
C LYS A 368 16.31 -0.89 -24.13
N GLU A 369 16.54 -2.12 -23.66
CA GLU A 369 16.08 -3.34 -24.33
C GLU A 369 14.56 -3.48 -24.27
N PHE A 370 13.96 -3.09 -23.12
CA PHE A 370 12.51 -3.07 -23.00
C PHE A 370 11.88 -2.01 -23.92
N ILE A 371 12.52 -0.83 -24.02
CA ILE A 371 12.10 0.22 -24.97
C ILE A 371 12.20 -0.27 -26.42
N GLU A 372 13.25 -1.01 -26.77
CA GLU A 372 13.42 -1.57 -28.12
C GLU A 372 12.32 -2.59 -28.44
N LEU A 373 11.94 -3.42 -27.46
CA LEU A 373 10.80 -4.32 -27.58
C LEU A 373 9.51 -3.55 -27.84
N LEU A 374 9.21 -2.53 -27.05
CA LEU A 374 7.99 -1.72 -27.21
C LEU A 374 7.98 -0.96 -28.54
N ASN A 375 9.12 -0.44 -29.00
CA ASN A 375 9.23 0.17 -30.33
C ASN A 375 8.97 -0.83 -31.46
N SER A 376 9.44 -2.08 -31.32
CA SER A 376 9.19 -3.15 -32.30
C SER A 376 7.71 -3.53 -32.37
N ILE A 377 6.99 -3.44 -31.26
CA ILE A 377 5.53 -3.66 -31.19
C ILE A 377 4.80 -2.45 -31.79
N LYS A 378 5.15 -1.24 -31.37
CA LYS A 378 4.51 0.00 -31.83
C LYS A 378 4.64 0.21 -33.34
N SER A 379 5.80 -0.17 -33.90
CA SER A 379 6.07 -0.12 -35.34
C SER A 379 5.47 -1.29 -36.13
N GLU A 380 4.69 -2.15 -35.48
CA GLU A 380 4.10 -3.38 -36.06
C GLU A 380 5.17 -4.33 -36.66
N LYS A 381 6.46 -4.17 -36.28
CA LYS A 381 7.52 -5.10 -36.68
C LYS A 381 7.28 -6.49 -36.11
N ILE A 382 6.72 -6.58 -34.92
CA ILE A 382 6.28 -7.81 -34.29
C ILE A 382 4.87 -7.62 -33.72
N SER A 383 4.11 -8.71 -33.62
CA SER A 383 2.77 -8.68 -32.97
C SER A 383 2.90 -8.57 -31.46
N ASN A 384 1.83 -8.09 -30.78
CA ASN A 384 1.77 -8.03 -29.33
C ASN A 384 2.03 -9.41 -28.67
N ASN A 385 1.46 -10.49 -29.24
CA ASN A 385 1.69 -11.86 -28.77
C ASN A 385 3.15 -12.33 -28.97
N ALA A 386 3.80 -11.90 -30.05
CA ALA A 386 5.22 -12.16 -30.27
C ALA A 386 6.07 -11.37 -29.23
N GLY A 387 5.71 -10.11 -28.96
CA GLY A 387 6.33 -9.30 -27.93
C GLY A 387 6.30 -9.95 -26.55
N LYS A 388 5.18 -10.52 -26.14
CA LYS A 388 5.07 -11.29 -24.87
C LYS A 388 6.01 -12.49 -24.81
N LYS A 389 6.24 -13.18 -25.93
CA LYS A 389 7.21 -14.29 -26.03
C LYS A 389 8.63 -13.77 -25.91
N VAL A 390 8.94 -12.65 -26.59
CA VAL A 390 10.25 -12.01 -26.52
C VAL A 390 10.56 -11.58 -25.08
N LEU A 391 9.62 -10.88 -24.43
CA LEU A 391 9.80 -10.43 -23.05
C LEU A 391 10.04 -11.61 -22.09
N ARG A 392 9.31 -12.72 -22.27
CA ARG A 392 9.54 -13.92 -21.47
C ARG A 392 10.98 -14.43 -21.62
N GLN A 393 11.49 -14.51 -22.84
CA GLN A 393 12.87 -14.92 -23.09
C GLN A 393 13.90 -13.93 -22.54
N MET A 394 13.61 -12.61 -22.61
CA MET A 394 14.46 -11.59 -21.98
C MET A 394 14.59 -11.84 -20.48
N PHE A 395 13.49 -12.21 -19.80
CA PHE A 395 13.53 -12.58 -18.38
C PHE A 395 14.33 -13.86 -18.10
N GLU A 396 14.23 -14.85 -18.99
CA GLU A 396 14.90 -16.15 -18.84
C GLU A 396 16.41 -16.09 -19.15
N THR A 397 16.84 -15.25 -20.11
CA THR A 397 18.21 -15.25 -20.65
C THR A 397 18.99 -13.99 -20.38
N GLY A 398 18.34 -12.86 -20.09
CA GLY A 398 18.98 -11.54 -20.03
C GLY A 398 19.38 -10.96 -21.38
N GLU A 399 19.09 -11.64 -22.51
CA GLU A 399 19.44 -11.18 -23.85
C GLU A 399 18.59 -9.99 -24.31
N GLY A 400 19.10 -9.21 -25.26
CA GLY A 400 18.41 -8.05 -25.83
C GLY A 400 17.18 -8.42 -26.69
N ALA A 401 16.20 -7.53 -26.73
CA ALA A 401 14.97 -7.74 -27.48
C ALA A 401 15.21 -8.05 -28.95
N LYS A 402 16.12 -7.32 -29.62
CA LYS A 402 16.44 -7.49 -31.03
C LYS A 402 17.03 -8.86 -31.34
N GLU A 403 17.98 -9.31 -30.52
CA GLU A 403 18.60 -10.64 -30.69
C GLU A 403 17.60 -11.76 -30.59
N ILE A 404 16.66 -11.68 -29.64
CA ILE A 404 15.60 -12.68 -29.46
C ILE A 404 14.60 -12.64 -30.62
N ILE A 405 14.21 -11.44 -31.08
CA ILE A 405 13.32 -11.28 -32.25
C ILE A 405 13.93 -11.95 -33.47
N ASP A 406 15.22 -11.73 -33.74
CA ASP A 406 15.93 -12.28 -34.88
C ASP A 406 16.13 -13.80 -34.77
N LYS A 407 16.53 -14.31 -33.57
CA LYS A 407 16.68 -15.75 -33.29
C LYS A 407 15.38 -16.52 -33.49
N LEU A 408 14.25 -15.95 -33.06
CA LEU A 408 12.94 -16.61 -33.15
C LEU A 408 12.23 -16.35 -34.49
N GLY A 409 12.77 -15.50 -35.33
CA GLY A 409 12.20 -15.16 -36.65
C GLY A 409 10.79 -14.57 -36.53
N LEU A 410 10.56 -13.69 -35.53
CA LEU A 410 9.25 -13.15 -35.18
C LEU A 410 8.87 -11.88 -35.96
N VAL A 411 9.75 -11.39 -36.83
CA VAL A 411 9.46 -10.22 -37.67
C VAL A 411 8.24 -10.51 -38.53
N GLN A 412 7.24 -9.62 -38.45
CA GLN A 412 6.04 -9.73 -39.24
C GLN A 412 6.32 -9.51 -40.73
N MET A 413 5.67 -10.26 -41.56
CA MET A 413 5.65 -10.06 -43.00
C MET A 413 4.74 -8.86 -43.28
N THR A 414 5.31 -7.77 -43.77
CA THR A 414 4.59 -6.57 -44.20
C THR A 414 4.55 -6.45 -45.73
N ASP A 415 5.21 -7.37 -46.44
CA ASP A 415 5.18 -7.43 -47.89
C ASP A 415 3.72 -7.75 -48.34
N THR A 416 3.09 -6.72 -48.88
CA THR A 416 1.72 -6.78 -49.36
C THR A 416 1.50 -7.84 -50.44
N PHE A 417 2.45 -8.05 -51.32
CA PHE A 417 2.38 -9.05 -52.38
C PHE A 417 2.44 -10.48 -51.86
N ALA A 418 3.32 -10.71 -50.84
CA ALA A 418 3.40 -12.03 -50.17
C ALA A 418 2.16 -12.34 -49.35
N ILE A 419 1.58 -11.35 -48.67
CA ILE A 419 0.32 -11.51 -47.91
C ILE A 419 -0.84 -11.74 -48.89
N GLU A 420 -0.91 -11.01 -50.00
CA GLU A 420 -1.95 -11.13 -51.01
C GLU A 420 -2.02 -12.53 -51.55
N LYS A 421 -0.87 -13.13 -51.87
CA LYS A 421 -0.80 -14.52 -52.33
C LYS A 421 -1.39 -15.52 -51.33
N ILE A 422 -1.06 -15.34 -50.03
CA ILE A 422 -1.61 -16.19 -48.97
C ILE A 422 -3.12 -15.97 -48.82
N VAL A 423 -3.60 -14.74 -48.95
CA VAL A 423 -5.03 -14.40 -48.93
C VAL A 423 -5.76 -15.08 -50.06
N ASP A 424 -5.22 -15.03 -51.30
CA ASP A 424 -5.84 -15.70 -52.45
C ASP A 424 -5.94 -17.21 -52.23
N GLU A 425 -4.86 -17.84 -51.82
CA GLU A 425 -4.84 -19.26 -51.49
C GLU A 425 -5.87 -19.64 -50.41
N VAL A 426 -6.01 -18.80 -49.34
CA VAL A 426 -6.99 -19.02 -48.29
C VAL A 426 -8.41 -18.86 -48.80
N LEU A 427 -8.68 -17.89 -49.66
CA LEU A 427 -10.01 -17.70 -50.24
C LEU A 427 -10.37 -18.85 -51.17
N ASP A 428 -9.43 -19.33 -51.98
CA ASP A 428 -9.64 -20.47 -52.91
C ASP A 428 -9.89 -21.78 -52.14
N GLU A 429 -9.33 -21.96 -50.95
CA GLU A 429 -9.54 -23.14 -50.11
C GLU A 429 -10.82 -23.07 -49.25
N ASN A 430 -11.51 -21.91 -49.17
CA ASN A 430 -12.62 -21.69 -48.21
C ASN A 430 -13.82 -21.00 -48.90
N GLU A 431 -14.29 -21.53 -50.02
CA GLU A 431 -15.44 -20.97 -50.77
C GLU A 431 -16.69 -20.77 -49.94
N GLN A 432 -17.00 -21.70 -49.04
CA GLN A 432 -18.15 -21.56 -48.14
C GLN A 432 -18.07 -20.32 -47.24
N SER A 433 -16.90 -19.95 -46.79
CA SER A 433 -16.71 -18.75 -45.96
C SER A 433 -16.91 -17.46 -46.77
N ILE A 434 -16.67 -17.49 -48.08
CA ILE A 434 -16.96 -16.34 -48.96
C ILE A 434 -18.48 -16.15 -49.05
N ILE A 435 -19.24 -17.23 -49.21
CA ILE A 435 -20.73 -17.22 -49.28
C ILE A 435 -21.26 -16.69 -47.91
N ASP A 436 -20.77 -17.23 -46.80
CA ASP A 436 -21.20 -16.83 -45.45
C ASP A 436 -20.93 -15.34 -45.19
N PHE A 437 -19.81 -14.80 -45.68
CA PHE A 437 -19.53 -13.37 -45.58
C PHE A 437 -20.48 -12.52 -46.39
N LYS A 438 -20.82 -12.93 -47.62
CA LYS A 438 -21.80 -12.26 -48.48
C LYS A 438 -23.23 -12.31 -47.91
N GLU A 439 -23.54 -13.32 -47.13
CA GLU A 439 -24.80 -13.43 -46.36
C GLU A 439 -24.83 -12.58 -45.09
N GLY A 440 -23.75 -11.82 -44.80
CA GLY A 440 -23.66 -10.92 -43.65
C GLY A 440 -23.25 -11.59 -42.32
N LYS A 441 -22.63 -12.78 -42.37
CA LYS A 441 -22.13 -13.49 -41.20
C LYS A 441 -20.72 -12.98 -40.83
N ASP A 442 -20.61 -12.03 -39.92
CA ASP A 442 -19.32 -11.41 -39.48
C ASP A 442 -18.28 -12.42 -39.01
N ARG A 443 -18.69 -13.57 -38.51
CA ARG A 443 -17.77 -14.63 -38.05
C ARG A 443 -16.93 -15.25 -39.19
N ALA A 444 -17.37 -15.17 -40.43
CA ALA A 444 -16.65 -15.70 -41.58
C ALA A 444 -15.35 -14.96 -41.84
N LEU A 445 -15.34 -13.62 -41.68
CA LEU A 445 -14.11 -12.80 -41.80
C LEU A 445 -13.08 -13.17 -40.74
N GLY A 446 -13.49 -13.30 -39.47
CA GLY A 446 -12.60 -13.71 -38.38
C GLY A 446 -11.99 -15.09 -38.62
N PHE A 447 -12.76 -16.04 -39.16
CA PHE A 447 -12.26 -17.36 -39.52
C PHE A 447 -11.21 -17.27 -40.63
N LEU A 448 -11.47 -16.53 -41.72
CA LEU A 448 -10.54 -16.34 -42.84
C LEU A 448 -9.22 -15.66 -42.39
N VAL A 449 -9.30 -14.64 -41.53
CA VAL A 449 -8.10 -14.05 -40.93
C VAL A 449 -7.33 -15.11 -40.14
N GLY A 450 -8.00 -15.95 -39.36
CA GLY A 450 -7.40 -17.08 -38.66
C GLY A 450 -6.65 -18.05 -39.58
N GLN A 451 -7.21 -18.35 -40.74
CA GLN A 451 -6.59 -19.23 -41.74
C GLN A 451 -5.36 -18.58 -42.39
N VAL A 452 -5.40 -17.28 -42.73
CA VAL A 452 -4.23 -16.53 -43.19
C VAL A 452 -3.13 -16.54 -42.14
N MET A 453 -3.45 -16.30 -40.88
CA MET A 453 -2.50 -16.36 -39.78
C MET A 453 -1.89 -17.76 -39.63
N LYS A 454 -2.68 -18.81 -39.70
CA LYS A 454 -2.22 -20.19 -39.66
C LYS A 454 -1.28 -20.52 -40.81
N LYS A 455 -1.62 -20.15 -42.03
CA LYS A 455 -0.85 -20.43 -43.25
C LYS A 455 0.47 -19.64 -43.29
N SER A 456 0.45 -18.41 -42.80
CA SER A 456 1.65 -17.58 -42.65
C SER A 456 2.50 -17.94 -41.41
N ARG A 457 2.10 -18.96 -40.63
CA ARG A 457 2.72 -19.35 -39.32
C ARG A 457 2.78 -18.17 -38.35
N GLY A 458 1.75 -17.32 -38.34
CA GLY A 458 1.68 -16.14 -37.47
C GLY A 458 2.52 -14.95 -37.93
N LYS A 459 3.12 -15.01 -39.14
CA LYS A 459 4.02 -13.94 -39.65
C LYS A 459 3.30 -12.84 -40.42
N ALA A 460 2.14 -13.07 -41.01
CA ALA A 460 1.38 -12.02 -41.68
C ALA A 460 0.91 -10.95 -40.70
N ASN A 461 0.97 -9.67 -41.11
CA ASN A 461 0.35 -8.62 -40.30
C ASN A 461 -1.16 -8.77 -40.32
N PRO A 462 -1.85 -8.99 -39.17
CA PRO A 462 -3.28 -9.27 -39.14
C PRO A 462 -4.15 -8.14 -39.72
N LYS A 463 -3.70 -6.88 -39.56
CA LYS A 463 -4.42 -5.71 -40.07
C LYS A 463 -4.38 -5.67 -41.60
N ILE A 464 -3.19 -5.86 -42.20
CA ILE A 464 -3.02 -5.93 -43.65
C ILE A 464 -3.79 -7.12 -44.22
N ALA A 465 -3.70 -8.27 -43.57
CA ALA A 465 -4.43 -9.45 -43.96
C ALA A 465 -5.98 -9.24 -43.95
N ASN A 466 -6.48 -8.59 -42.89
CA ASN A 466 -7.90 -8.26 -42.78
C ASN A 466 -8.36 -7.25 -43.84
N GLU A 467 -7.60 -6.18 -44.06
CA GLU A 467 -7.90 -5.19 -45.13
C GLU A 467 -7.94 -5.84 -46.54
N MET A 468 -6.97 -6.71 -46.81
CA MET A 468 -6.91 -7.44 -48.09
C MET A 468 -8.06 -8.45 -48.24
N LEU A 469 -8.39 -9.20 -47.19
CA LEU A 469 -9.54 -10.13 -47.21
C LEU A 469 -10.83 -9.37 -47.46
N VAL A 470 -11.09 -8.25 -46.75
CA VAL A 470 -12.30 -7.44 -46.97
C VAL A 470 -12.38 -6.91 -48.41
N LYS A 471 -11.24 -6.44 -48.97
CA LYS A 471 -11.16 -5.95 -50.33
C LYS A 471 -11.51 -7.07 -51.33
N LYS A 472 -10.81 -8.22 -51.25
CA LYS A 472 -10.99 -9.34 -52.16
C LYS A 472 -12.35 -10.06 -52.04
N LEU A 473 -12.93 -10.10 -50.81
CA LEU A 473 -14.27 -10.61 -50.58
C LEU A 473 -15.37 -9.75 -51.23
N LYS A 474 -15.13 -8.44 -51.41
CA LYS A 474 -16.02 -7.52 -52.13
C LYS A 474 -15.86 -7.61 -53.68
N GLU A 475 -14.68 -8.03 -54.13
CA GLU A 475 -14.34 -8.15 -55.55
C GLU A 475 -14.77 -9.52 -56.13
N ARG A 476 -14.83 -10.57 -55.31
CA ARG A 476 -15.30 -11.93 -55.66
C ARG A 476 -16.81 -12.07 -55.45
#